data_b8dde96868d9535876c753c5489a99b4
#
_entry.id   b8dde96868d9535876c753c5489a99b4
#
_cell.length_a   1.000
_cell.length_b   1.000
_cell.length_c   1.000
_cell.angle_alpha   90.00
_cell.angle_beta   90.00
_cell.angle_gamma   90.00
#
_symmetry.space_group_name_H-M   'P 1'
#
loop_
_entity.id
_entity.type
_entity.pdbx_description
1 polymer ?
#
loop_
_entity_poly.entity_id
_entity_poly.type
_entity_poly.pdbx_seq_one_letter_code
_entity_poly.pdbx_strand_id
1 'polypeptide(L)'
;MKVLFVAPELPPFVKIGGLGDVVGALSKALLALGVEVKVFCPLYGEIKLSDEWLPHPVPFRIHLGDYPYLGRIWEGIHPDSRVQVNFLEYNDYYQREGVYGSPNSGGSFSDNGQRFAFFSRAAIDLCYHLDWFPDVIHCHDWTVGLLPGMLKRCDTKGPLFSIPTVLTLHNLEHQGIFSSDVAKYTGLLVENSDEINFLLNGIINATVLTTVSPTYSREIQKTPGGFGLEALLRKRSSDLHGIINGIDTQEWNPATDPALPVKFSSTQLSAKASVKLSLQNEMGLPRVDTTPLFGVVSRLYYQKGLDLLADALPDFLLKNSKSHFVILGSGDSAQVKAFKDLSLRFPENVAVTTRFDEDLAHRIYGGSDFFVM
;
A
#
# COMPACT_ATOMS: atom_id res chain seq x y z
N MET A 1 8.23 4.83 -23.76
CA MET A 1 7.02 5.19 -22.99
C MET A 1 7.47 5.66 -21.63
N LYS A 2 6.91 6.77 -21.17
CA LYS A 2 7.19 7.39 -19.86
C LYS A 2 5.96 7.23 -18.95
N VAL A 3 6.14 6.76 -17.73
CA VAL A 3 5.04 6.56 -16.78
C VAL A 3 5.37 7.26 -15.45
N LEU A 4 4.45 8.10 -14.99
CA LEU A 4 4.50 8.69 -13.66
C LEU A 4 3.59 7.89 -12.71
N PHE A 5 4.18 7.22 -11.74
CA PHE A 5 3.44 6.66 -10.60
C PHE A 5 3.22 7.74 -9.55
N VAL A 6 1.99 7.91 -9.12
CA VAL A 6 1.63 8.83 -8.03
C VAL A 6 0.99 8.01 -6.92
N ALA A 7 1.70 7.85 -5.80
CA ALA A 7 1.31 6.95 -4.75
C ALA A 7 1.72 7.44 -3.36
N PRO A 8 0.93 7.11 -2.32
CA PRO A 8 1.25 7.49 -0.94
C PRO A 8 2.28 6.58 -0.27
N GLU A 9 2.60 5.45 -0.88
CA GLU A 9 3.49 4.42 -0.34
C GLU A 9 4.52 3.98 -1.38
N LEU A 10 5.76 3.75 -0.93
CA LEU A 10 6.85 3.20 -1.72
C LEU A 10 7.84 2.48 -0.80
N PRO A 11 7.84 1.14 -0.73
CA PRO A 11 8.88 0.38 -0.02
C PRO A 11 10.27 0.63 -0.64
N PRO A 12 11.38 0.60 0.13
CA PRO A 12 11.44 0.35 1.56
C PRO A 12 11.21 1.61 2.41
N PHE A 13 10.92 2.76 1.81
CA PHE A 13 10.82 4.05 2.49
C PHE A 13 9.57 4.15 3.37
N VAL A 14 8.43 3.72 2.84
CA VAL A 14 7.15 3.72 3.55
C VAL A 14 6.22 2.64 2.99
N LYS A 15 5.66 1.82 3.88
CA LYS A 15 4.75 0.72 3.55
C LYS A 15 3.73 0.53 4.66
N ILE A 16 2.45 0.61 4.31
CA ILE A 16 1.33 0.33 5.22
C ILE A 16 0.59 -0.94 4.80
N GLY A 17 0.57 -1.23 3.50
CA GLY A 17 -0.15 -2.38 2.98
C GLY A 17 0.24 -2.78 1.56
N GLY A 18 -0.58 -3.62 0.96
CA GLY A 18 -0.33 -4.17 -0.38
C GLY A 18 -0.28 -3.14 -1.51
N LEU A 19 -0.77 -1.90 -1.28
CA LEU A 19 -0.62 -0.81 -2.24
C LEU A 19 0.87 -0.51 -2.44
N GLY A 20 1.63 -0.40 -1.34
CA GLY A 20 3.08 -0.18 -1.39
C GLY A 20 3.78 -1.29 -2.15
N ASP A 21 3.45 -2.56 -1.87
CA ASP A 21 4.05 -3.69 -2.59
C ASP A 21 3.83 -3.60 -4.10
N VAL A 22 2.61 -3.22 -4.53
CA VAL A 22 2.32 -3.04 -5.95
C VAL A 22 3.12 -1.90 -6.55
N VAL A 23 3.20 -0.75 -5.89
CA VAL A 23 3.95 0.41 -6.40
C VAL A 23 5.43 0.07 -6.56
N GLY A 24 6.04 -0.57 -5.56
CA GLY A 24 7.45 -0.99 -5.62
C GLY A 24 7.71 -2.04 -6.71
N ALA A 25 6.96 -3.13 -6.69
CA ALA A 25 7.18 -4.25 -7.61
C ALA A 25 6.82 -3.91 -9.07
N LEU A 26 5.69 -3.22 -9.31
CA LEU A 26 5.23 -2.89 -10.66
C LEU A 26 6.14 -1.85 -11.33
N SER A 27 6.56 -0.81 -10.59
CA SER A 27 7.48 0.19 -11.14
C SER A 27 8.83 -0.43 -11.54
N LYS A 28 9.37 -1.36 -10.73
CA LYS A 28 10.56 -2.16 -11.03
C LYS A 28 10.37 -3.04 -12.27
N ALA A 29 9.24 -3.74 -12.36
CA ALA A 29 8.95 -4.63 -13.49
C ALA A 29 8.81 -3.84 -14.80
N LEU A 30 8.16 -2.69 -14.80
CA LEU A 30 8.03 -1.84 -15.98
C LEU A 30 9.38 -1.26 -16.41
N LEU A 31 10.23 -0.85 -15.46
CA LEU A 31 11.59 -0.40 -15.78
C LEU A 31 12.39 -1.52 -16.47
N ALA A 32 12.28 -2.77 -15.99
CA ALA A 32 12.93 -3.93 -16.59
C ALA A 32 12.42 -4.23 -18.01
N LEU A 33 11.19 -3.82 -18.33
CA LEU A 33 10.62 -3.89 -19.69
C LEU A 33 10.99 -2.70 -20.59
N GLY A 34 11.88 -1.82 -20.15
CA GLY A 34 12.33 -0.65 -20.90
C GLY A 34 11.38 0.55 -20.87
N VAL A 35 10.43 0.57 -19.93
CA VAL A 35 9.60 1.75 -19.67
C VAL A 35 10.36 2.72 -18.77
N GLU A 36 10.40 4.00 -19.12
CA GLU A 36 10.92 5.05 -18.25
C GLU A 36 9.90 5.34 -17.15
N VAL A 37 10.24 5.03 -15.92
CA VAL A 37 9.33 5.15 -14.77
C VAL A 37 9.88 6.16 -13.77
N LYS A 38 9.01 7.08 -13.33
CA LYS A 38 9.23 7.91 -12.14
C LYS A 38 8.13 7.62 -11.11
N VAL A 39 8.51 7.57 -9.85
CA VAL A 39 7.58 7.46 -8.73
C VAL A 39 7.57 8.78 -7.97
N PHE A 40 6.39 9.32 -7.72
CA PHE A 40 6.17 10.49 -6.90
C PHE A 40 5.46 10.10 -5.61
N CYS A 41 6.05 10.44 -4.47
CA CYS A 41 5.58 10.05 -3.15
C CYS A 41 5.82 11.20 -2.16
N PRO A 42 4.99 11.40 -1.12
CA PRO A 42 5.29 12.36 -0.06
C PRO A 42 6.50 11.94 0.78
N LEU A 43 7.29 12.91 1.21
CA LEU A 43 8.39 12.71 2.16
C LEU A 43 7.84 12.75 3.58
N TYR A 44 7.43 11.61 4.11
CA TYR A 44 6.92 11.52 5.48
C TYR A 44 8.05 11.62 6.53
N GLY A 45 7.71 12.05 7.75
CA GLY A 45 8.68 12.30 8.81
C GLY A 45 9.52 11.08 9.23
N GLU A 46 9.02 9.88 8.96
CA GLU A 46 9.73 8.61 9.22
C GLU A 46 10.76 8.25 8.13
N ILE A 47 10.66 8.85 6.94
CA ILE A 47 11.57 8.58 5.83
C ILE A 47 12.90 9.32 6.07
N LYS A 48 13.99 8.56 6.14
CA LYS A 48 15.35 9.09 6.24
C LYS A 48 16.06 8.91 4.91
N LEU A 49 16.34 10.00 4.25
CA LEU A 49 17.08 10.00 3.00
C LEU A 49 18.59 9.95 3.30
N SER A 50 19.36 9.19 2.51
CA SER A 50 20.82 9.20 2.53
C SER A 50 21.37 10.41 1.77
N ASP A 51 22.69 10.63 1.85
CA ASP A 51 23.38 11.73 1.15
C ASP A 51 23.34 11.62 -0.39
N GLU A 52 22.89 10.48 -0.91
CA GLU A 52 22.67 10.28 -2.36
C GLU A 52 21.41 10.97 -2.89
N TRP A 53 20.50 11.35 -2.00
CA TRP A 53 19.28 12.09 -2.36
C TRP A 53 19.57 13.57 -2.41
N LEU A 54 19.28 14.18 -3.55
CA LEU A 54 19.58 15.58 -3.79
C LEU A 54 18.29 16.41 -3.83
N PRO A 55 18.24 17.53 -3.10
CA PRO A 55 17.14 18.46 -3.27
C PRO A 55 17.24 19.13 -4.63
N HIS A 56 16.13 19.22 -5.35
CA HIS A 56 16.09 19.98 -6.58
C HIS A 56 16.49 21.46 -6.32
N PRO A 57 17.37 22.05 -7.14
CA PRO A 57 17.95 23.37 -6.86
C PRO A 57 16.92 24.51 -6.89
N VAL A 58 15.80 24.33 -7.58
CA VAL A 58 14.73 25.32 -7.68
C VAL A 58 13.64 25.00 -6.67
N PRO A 59 13.13 25.98 -5.89
CA PRO A 59 11.98 25.77 -5.00
C PRO A 59 10.75 25.30 -5.78
N PHE A 60 10.11 24.26 -5.26
CA PHE A 60 8.94 23.69 -5.89
C PHE A 60 7.68 24.48 -5.54
N ARG A 61 6.98 24.98 -6.55
CA ARG A 61 5.74 25.74 -6.39
C ARG A 61 4.53 24.86 -6.69
N ILE A 62 3.60 24.76 -5.72
CA ILE A 62 2.36 24.01 -5.86
C ILE A 62 1.20 25.01 -5.89
N HIS A 63 0.42 24.98 -6.96
CA HIS A 63 -0.68 25.92 -7.21
C HIS A 63 -2.01 25.32 -6.75
N LEU A 64 -2.34 25.50 -5.47
CA LEU A 64 -3.58 25.02 -4.89
C LEU A 64 -4.34 26.19 -4.24
N GLY A 65 -5.53 26.52 -4.76
CA GLY A 65 -6.27 27.72 -4.36
C GLY A 65 -5.64 29.00 -4.93
N ASP A 66 -5.77 30.11 -4.20
CA ASP A 66 -5.38 31.45 -4.67
C ASP A 66 -3.88 31.74 -4.51
N TYR A 67 -3.16 30.95 -3.73
CA TYR A 67 -1.75 31.19 -3.40
C TYR A 67 -0.89 29.96 -3.72
N PRO A 68 0.31 30.18 -4.28
CA PRO A 68 1.27 29.09 -4.44
C PRO A 68 1.90 28.72 -3.09
N TYR A 69 1.95 27.43 -2.82
CA TYR A 69 2.72 26.85 -1.72
C TYR A 69 4.14 26.59 -2.17
N LEU A 70 5.09 26.70 -1.24
CA LEU A 70 6.50 26.41 -1.52
C LEU A 70 6.89 25.13 -0.80
N GLY A 71 7.15 24.10 -1.58
CA GLY A 71 7.72 22.84 -1.12
C GLY A 71 9.11 22.61 -1.70
N ARG A 72 9.60 21.39 -1.56
CA ARG A 72 10.86 20.94 -2.15
C ARG A 72 10.66 19.56 -2.76
N ILE A 73 11.37 19.30 -3.86
CA ILE A 73 11.48 17.97 -4.44
C ILE A 73 12.86 17.41 -4.10
N TRP A 74 12.87 16.19 -3.59
CA TRP A 74 14.08 15.39 -3.42
C TRP A 74 14.11 14.33 -4.51
N GLU A 75 15.23 14.29 -5.25
CA GLU A 75 15.42 13.38 -6.35
C GLU A 75 16.45 12.31 -5.99
N GLY A 76 16.16 11.08 -6.37
CA GLY A 76 17.07 9.96 -6.13
C GLY A 76 16.66 8.71 -6.90
N ILE A 77 17.46 7.69 -6.70
CA ILE A 77 17.25 6.37 -7.31
C ILE A 77 16.88 5.39 -6.21
N HIS A 78 15.80 4.67 -6.41
CA HIS A 78 15.39 3.61 -5.50
C HIS A 78 16.51 2.57 -5.34
N PRO A 79 16.92 2.20 -4.12
CA PRO A 79 18.10 1.37 -3.89
C PRO A 79 18.03 0.02 -4.61
N ASP A 80 16.88 -0.65 -4.57
CA ASP A 80 16.75 -2.02 -5.07
C ASP A 80 16.25 -2.06 -6.53
N SER A 81 15.23 -1.25 -6.86
CA SER A 81 14.59 -1.29 -8.18
C SER A 81 15.27 -0.44 -9.24
N ARG A 82 16.12 0.52 -8.84
CA ARG A 82 16.77 1.52 -9.72
C ARG A 82 15.79 2.48 -10.39
N VAL A 83 14.55 2.49 -9.99
CA VAL A 83 13.52 3.44 -10.45
C VAL A 83 13.85 4.84 -9.95
N GLN A 84 13.60 5.85 -10.78
CA GLN A 84 13.71 7.25 -10.35
C GLN A 84 12.58 7.61 -9.39
N VAL A 85 12.92 8.24 -8.26
CA VAL A 85 11.95 8.64 -7.24
C VAL A 85 12.06 10.13 -6.98
N ASN A 86 10.91 10.76 -6.87
CA ASN A 86 10.75 12.15 -6.49
C ASN A 86 9.93 12.21 -5.20
N PHE A 87 10.54 12.65 -4.09
CA PHE A 87 9.81 12.88 -2.85
C PHE A 87 9.39 14.33 -2.72
N LEU A 88 8.13 14.53 -2.34
CA LEU A 88 7.56 15.83 -2.01
C LEU A 88 7.80 16.17 -0.53
N GLU A 89 8.64 17.13 -0.26
CA GLU A 89 8.79 17.72 1.07
C GLU A 89 7.84 18.91 1.21
N TYR A 90 6.93 18.79 2.16
CA TYR A 90 6.12 19.90 2.67
C TYR A 90 5.79 19.61 4.13
N ASN A 91 6.52 20.27 5.04
CA ASN A 91 6.58 19.90 6.45
C ASN A 91 5.24 19.98 7.17
N ASP A 92 4.40 20.97 6.84
CA ASP A 92 3.09 21.14 7.48
C ASP A 92 2.17 19.93 7.28
N TYR A 93 2.33 19.22 6.15
CA TYR A 93 1.49 18.07 5.82
C TYR A 93 2.16 16.71 6.05
N TYR A 94 3.48 16.61 5.86
CA TYR A 94 4.12 15.28 5.81
C TYR A 94 5.19 15.04 6.87
N GLN A 95 5.74 16.09 7.52
CA GLN A 95 6.75 15.91 8.57
C GLN A 95 6.08 15.47 9.89
N ARG A 96 5.47 14.29 9.87
CA ARG A 96 4.82 13.65 11.03
C ARG A 96 4.90 12.12 10.90
N GLU A 97 4.71 11.41 12.01
CA GLU A 97 4.66 9.95 12.01
C GLU A 97 3.35 9.45 11.41
N GLY A 98 3.44 8.46 10.53
CA GLY A 98 2.33 7.79 9.87
C GLY A 98 1.83 8.46 8.60
N VAL A 99 1.28 7.63 7.72
CA VAL A 99 0.81 8.02 6.39
C VAL A 99 -0.62 8.57 6.44
N TYR A 100 -1.57 7.78 6.93
CA TYR A 100 -3.00 8.09 6.93
C TYR A 100 -3.50 8.57 8.29
N GLY A 101 -2.77 8.27 9.35
CA GLY A 101 -3.09 8.57 10.73
C GLY A 101 -1.90 8.30 11.63
N SER A 102 -1.97 8.78 12.87
CA SER A 102 -0.91 8.55 13.85
C SER A 102 -0.88 7.08 14.28
N PRO A 103 0.28 6.42 14.29
CA PRO A 103 0.42 5.05 14.77
C PRO A 103 -0.07 4.86 16.21
N ASN A 104 0.01 5.91 17.02
CA ASN A 104 -0.30 5.88 18.46
C ASN A 104 -1.77 6.15 18.78
N SER A 105 -2.52 6.85 17.92
CA SER A 105 -3.92 7.23 18.17
C SER A 105 -4.96 6.34 17.49
N GLY A 106 -4.53 5.52 16.52
CA GLY A 106 -5.42 4.63 15.76
C GLY A 106 -6.44 5.33 14.85
N GLY A 107 -6.41 6.67 14.77
CA GLY A 107 -7.33 7.48 13.98
C GLY A 107 -6.67 8.09 12.75
N SER A 108 -7.49 8.43 11.74
CA SER A 108 -7.04 9.19 10.57
C SER A 108 -6.73 10.64 10.92
N PHE A 109 -5.76 11.24 10.24
CA PHE A 109 -5.52 12.68 10.38
C PHE A 109 -6.71 13.49 9.85
N SER A 110 -7.13 14.52 10.62
CA SER A 110 -8.28 15.37 10.27
C SER A 110 -8.05 16.21 9.01
N ASP A 111 -6.80 16.46 8.65
CA ASP A 111 -6.37 17.24 7.49
C ASP A 111 -6.04 16.38 6.26
N ASN A 112 -6.40 15.09 6.25
CA ASN A 112 -6.11 14.21 5.10
C ASN A 112 -6.73 14.71 3.79
N GLY A 113 -7.89 15.36 3.84
CA GLY A 113 -8.49 15.96 2.66
C GLY A 113 -7.56 17.00 2.02
N GLN A 114 -7.04 17.93 2.82
CA GLN A 114 -6.12 18.97 2.36
C GLN A 114 -4.78 18.35 1.90
N ARG A 115 -4.22 17.44 2.67
CA ARG A 115 -2.94 16.76 2.39
C ARG A 115 -2.94 16.07 1.02
N PHE A 116 -3.96 15.28 0.75
CA PHE A 116 -4.02 14.49 -0.47
C PHE A 116 -4.59 15.24 -1.68
N ALA A 117 -5.39 16.30 -1.45
CA ALA A 117 -5.69 17.28 -2.50
C ALA A 117 -4.42 18.02 -2.94
N PHE A 118 -3.60 18.44 -1.96
CA PHE A 118 -2.31 19.06 -2.20
C PHE A 118 -1.34 18.13 -2.95
N PHE A 119 -1.27 16.85 -2.56
CA PHE A 119 -0.45 15.85 -3.24
C PHE A 119 -0.89 15.60 -4.69
N SER A 120 -2.20 15.50 -4.91
CA SER A 120 -2.75 15.35 -6.26
C SER A 120 -2.39 16.54 -7.15
N ARG A 121 -2.48 17.78 -6.63
CA ARG A 121 -2.07 18.99 -7.36
C ARG A 121 -0.57 19.01 -7.60
N ALA A 122 0.23 18.70 -6.59
CA ALA A 122 1.68 18.67 -6.68
C ALA A 122 2.18 17.73 -7.79
N ALA A 123 1.49 16.62 -8.07
CA ALA A 123 1.84 15.72 -9.17
C ALA A 123 1.73 16.39 -10.56
N ILE A 124 0.79 17.31 -10.73
CA ILE A 124 0.65 18.10 -11.97
C ILE A 124 1.81 19.10 -12.07
N ASP A 125 2.03 19.87 -11.01
CA ASP A 125 3.08 20.89 -10.98
C ASP A 125 4.48 20.28 -11.08
N LEU A 126 4.69 19.04 -10.62
CA LEU A 126 5.94 18.29 -10.75
C LEU A 126 6.37 18.12 -12.21
N CYS A 127 5.42 17.78 -13.09
CA CYS A 127 5.73 17.57 -14.51
C CYS A 127 6.30 18.84 -15.15
N TYR A 128 5.75 20.00 -14.82
CA TYR A 128 6.26 21.30 -15.27
C TYR A 128 7.58 21.69 -14.60
N HIS A 129 7.70 21.37 -13.31
CA HIS A 129 8.91 21.69 -12.54
C HIS A 129 10.15 20.95 -13.07
N LEU A 130 9.96 19.70 -13.48
CA LEU A 130 11.02 18.85 -14.02
C LEU A 130 11.18 18.95 -15.54
N ASP A 131 10.32 19.72 -16.23
CA ASP A 131 10.18 19.71 -17.69
C ASP A 131 10.11 18.27 -18.24
N TRP A 132 9.37 17.42 -17.54
CA TRP A 132 9.24 16.00 -17.85
C TRP A 132 7.76 15.61 -17.90
N PHE A 133 7.28 15.28 -19.10
CA PHE A 133 5.88 14.96 -19.35
C PHE A 133 5.74 13.47 -19.61
N PRO A 134 4.95 12.75 -18.79
CA PRO A 134 4.71 11.31 -18.97
C PRO A 134 3.74 11.04 -20.12
N ASP A 135 3.82 9.83 -20.70
CA ASP A 135 2.81 9.32 -21.62
C ASP A 135 1.57 8.80 -20.88
N VAL A 136 1.74 8.39 -19.60
CA VAL A 136 0.67 7.87 -18.73
C VAL A 136 0.93 8.32 -17.29
N ILE A 137 -0.12 8.74 -16.57
CA ILE A 137 -0.08 8.94 -15.13
C ILE A 137 -0.83 7.79 -14.46
N HIS A 138 -0.16 7.05 -13.58
CA HIS A 138 -0.73 5.94 -12.83
C HIS A 138 -0.99 6.35 -11.38
N CYS A 139 -2.26 6.45 -11.03
CA CYS A 139 -2.78 6.85 -9.74
C CYS A 139 -3.15 5.63 -8.90
N HIS A 140 -2.91 5.68 -7.59
CA HIS A 140 -3.20 4.58 -6.68
C HIS A 140 -4.15 5.00 -5.55
N ASP A 141 -5.36 4.44 -5.55
CA ASP A 141 -6.44 4.65 -4.59
C ASP A 141 -6.92 6.11 -4.42
N TRP A 142 -7.68 6.33 -3.37
CA TRP A 142 -8.34 7.60 -3.05
C TRP A 142 -7.37 8.76 -2.82
N THR A 143 -6.17 8.50 -2.33
CA THR A 143 -5.17 9.54 -1.99
C THR A 143 -4.78 10.41 -3.17
N VAL A 144 -4.93 9.88 -4.37
CA VAL A 144 -4.67 10.59 -5.64
C VAL A 144 -5.89 10.57 -6.57
N GLY A 145 -7.06 10.25 -6.01
CA GLY A 145 -8.32 10.17 -6.77
C GLY A 145 -8.75 11.50 -7.38
N LEU A 146 -8.30 12.65 -6.86
CA LEU A 146 -8.58 13.95 -7.45
C LEU A 146 -7.74 14.27 -8.70
N LEU A 147 -6.57 13.65 -8.84
CA LEU A 147 -5.61 13.97 -9.89
C LEU A 147 -6.20 13.86 -11.31
N PRO A 148 -6.93 12.80 -11.70
CA PRO A 148 -7.54 12.72 -13.03
C PRO A 148 -8.53 13.86 -13.35
N GLY A 149 -9.31 14.30 -12.36
CA GLY A 149 -10.24 15.41 -12.50
C GLY A 149 -9.54 16.75 -12.55
N MET A 150 -8.49 16.94 -11.76
CA MET A 150 -7.67 18.17 -11.76
C MET A 150 -6.95 18.37 -13.10
N LEU A 151 -6.40 17.32 -13.70
CA LEU A 151 -5.76 17.41 -15.02
C LEU A 151 -6.69 18.01 -16.07
N LYS A 152 -7.94 17.56 -16.11
CA LYS A 152 -8.95 18.03 -17.06
C LYS A 152 -9.36 19.48 -16.85
N ARG A 153 -9.16 20.03 -15.66
CA ARG A 153 -9.58 21.40 -15.29
C ARG A 153 -8.45 22.39 -15.17
N CYS A 154 -7.31 21.96 -14.63
CA CYS A 154 -6.20 22.85 -14.34
C CYS A 154 -5.22 22.99 -15.50
N ASP A 155 -5.22 22.05 -16.45
CA ASP A 155 -4.26 22.01 -17.56
C ASP A 155 -4.91 22.07 -18.95
N THR A 156 -6.05 22.74 -19.08
CA THR A 156 -6.92 22.74 -20.27
C THR A 156 -6.23 23.10 -21.59
N LYS A 157 -5.06 23.74 -21.56
CA LYS A 157 -4.27 24.14 -22.73
C LYS A 157 -2.84 23.61 -22.69
N GLY A 158 -2.49 22.89 -21.62
CA GLY A 158 -1.15 22.38 -21.40
C GLY A 158 -0.94 20.97 -21.94
N PRO A 159 0.31 20.50 -21.91
CA PRO A 159 0.68 19.18 -22.44
C PRO A 159 0.05 18.03 -21.65
N LEU A 160 -0.36 18.23 -20.39
CA LEU A 160 -0.93 17.18 -19.53
C LEU A 160 -2.42 16.95 -19.79
N PHE A 161 -3.14 17.85 -20.46
CA PHE A 161 -4.59 17.75 -20.66
C PHE A 161 -5.03 16.45 -21.35
N SER A 162 -4.25 16.00 -22.32
CA SER A 162 -4.54 14.79 -23.11
C SER A 162 -3.89 13.52 -22.59
N ILE A 163 -3.09 13.62 -21.51
CA ILE A 163 -2.39 12.45 -20.98
C ILE A 163 -3.38 11.50 -20.32
N PRO A 164 -3.41 10.22 -20.74
CA PRO A 164 -4.28 9.23 -20.13
C PRO A 164 -3.86 8.93 -18.70
N THR A 165 -4.87 8.70 -17.85
CA THR A 165 -4.68 8.31 -16.46
C THR A 165 -5.17 6.89 -16.22
N VAL A 166 -4.38 6.11 -15.50
CA VAL A 166 -4.79 4.82 -14.93
C VAL A 166 -5.04 5.03 -13.45
N LEU A 167 -6.19 4.60 -12.94
CA LEU A 167 -6.47 4.58 -11.51
C LEU A 167 -6.62 3.14 -11.04
N THR A 168 -5.71 2.70 -10.18
CA THR A 168 -5.81 1.38 -9.53
C THR A 168 -6.59 1.48 -8.22
N LEU A 169 -7.66 0.68 -8.14
CA LEU A 169 -8.52 0.53 -6.98
C LEU A 169 -8.04 -0.67 -6.16
N HIS A 170 -7.34 -0.41 -5.04
CA HIS A 170 -6.83 -1.48 -4.16
C HIS A 170 -7.86 -1.87 -3.11
N ASN A 171 -8.58 -0.90 -2.55
CA ASN A 171 -9.60 -1.14 -1.53
C ASN A 171 -10.69 -0.06 -1.57
N LEU A 172 -11.90 -0.45 -2.01
CA LEU A 172 -13.04 0.47 -2.11
C LEU A 172 -13.65 0.87 -0.75
N GLU A 173 -13.31 0.19 0.33
CA GLU A 173 -13.78 0.58 1.68
C GLU A 173 -13.26 1.97 2.07
N HIS A 174 -12.07 2.33 1.59
CA HIS A 174 -11.44 3.62 1.82
C HIS A 174 -11.64 4.53 0.61
N GLN A 175 -12.53 5.51 0.71
CA GLN A 175 -12.92 6.37 -0.42
C GLN A 175 -12.38 7.80 -0.35
N GLY A 176 -11.86 8.21 0.82
CA GLY A 176 -11.43 9.60 1.01
C GLY A 176 -12.61 10.57 0.91
N ILE A 177 -13.58 10.42 1.83
CA ILE A 177 -14.75 11.30 1.92
C ILE A 177 -14.44 12.40 2.94
N PHE A 178 -14.52 13.65 2.49
CA PHE A 178 -14.18 14.83 3.29
C PHE A 178 -15.23 15.93 3.11
N SER A 179 -15.26 16.91 4.02
CA SER A 179 -16.07 18.10 3.86
C SER A 179 -15.79 18.80 2.52
N SER A 180 -16.84 19.34 1.90
CA SER A 180 -16.74 20.12 0.66
C SER A 180 -15.83 21.34 0.75
N ASP A 181 -15.46 21.77 1.96
CA ASP A 181 -14.46 22.83 2.15
C ASP A 181 -13.10 22.50 1.52
N VAL A 182 -12.76 21.22 1.41
CA VAL A 182 -11.54 20.77 0.68
C VAL A 182 -11.64 21.09 -0.81
N ALA A 183 -12.83 21.06 -1.38
CA ALA A 183 -13.04 21.35 -2.81
C ALA A 183 -12.66 22.78 -3.20
N LYS A 184 -12.75 23.75 -2.27
CA LYS A 184 -12.33 25.15 -2.51
C LYS A 184 -10.88 25.26 -2.98
N TYR A 185 -10.03 24.31 -2.56
CA TYR A 185 -8.62 24.28 -2.94
C TYR A 185 -8.34 23.52 -4.23
N THR A 186 -9.29 22.71 -4.71
CA THR A 186 -9.02 21.74 -5.79
C THR A 186 -9.39 22.25 -7.18
N GLY A 187 -10.13 23.35 -7.28
CA GLY A 187 -10.74 23.81 -8.52
C GLY A 187 -11.85 22.88 -9.06
N LEU A 188 -12.21 21.84 -8.29
CA LEU A 188 -13.29 20.91 -8.62
C LEU A 188 -14.61 21.46 -8.07
N LEU A 189 -15.64 21.47 -8.90
CA LEU A 189 -16.98 21.85 -8.47
C LEU A 189 -17.59 20.68 -7.70
N VAL A 190 -18.05 20.95 -6.49
CA VAL A 190 -18.92 20.07 -5.73
C VAL A 190 -20.32 20.68 -5.81
N GLU A 191 -21.12 20.20 -6.76
CA GLU A 191 -22.49 20.67 -6.93
C GLU A 191 -23.38 20.00 -5.88
N ASN A 192 -24.02 20.82 -5.02
CA ASN A 192 -25.06 20.41 -4.09
C ASN A 192 -24.71 19.28 -3.09
N SER A 193 -23.46 19.18 -2.66
CA SER A 193 -23.03 18.21 -1.65
C SER A 193 -22.21 18.88 -0.56
N ASP A 194 -22.43 18.48 0.68
CA ASP A 194 -21.61 18.90 1.82
C ASP A 194 -20.28 18.11 1.90
N GLU A 195 -20.11 17.13 1.03
CA GLU A 195 -18.96 16.22 1.02
C GLU A 195 -18.35 16.08 -0.38
N ILE A 196 -17.03 15.83 -0.41
CA ILE A 196 -16.31 15.42 -1.61
C ILE A 196 -15.73 14.01 -1.40
N ASN A 197 -15.98 13.11 -2.35
CA ASN A 197 -15.43 11.77 -2.37
C ASN A 197 -14.30 11.69 -3.42
N PHE A 198 -13.06 11.50 -2.97
CA PHE A 198 -11.88 11.50 -3.81
C PHE A 198 -11.85 10.32 -4.77
N LEU A 199 -12.16 9.12 -4.26
CA LEU A 199 -12.17 7.91 -5.10
C LEU A 199 -13.28 7.99 -6.16
N LEU A 200 -14.47 8.45 -5.79
CA LEU A 200 -15.58 8.70 -6.73
C LEU A 200 -15.14 9.64 -7.87
N ASN A 201 -14.46 10.74 -7.52
CA ASN A 201 -13.95 11.69 -8.49
C ASN A 201 -12.94 11.02 -9.45
N GLY A 202 -12.05 10.22 -8.91
CA GLY A 202 -11.07 9.45 -9.69
C GLY A 202 -11.74 8.46 -10.64
N ILE A 203 -12.73 7.70 -10.17
CA ILE A 203 -13.48 6.74 -10.99
C ILE A 203 -14.22 7.45 -12.14
N ILE A 204 -14.77 8.62 -11.90
CA ILE A 204 -15.46 9.41 -12.96
C ILE A 204 -14.47 9.87 -14.03
N ASN A 205 -13.28 10.32 -13.63
CA ASN A 205 -12.39 11.10 -14.49
C ASN A 205 -11.20 10.31 -15.07
N ALA A 206 -10.77 9.21 -14.45
CA ALA A 206 -9.67 8.42 -14.98
C ALA A 206 -10.01 7.82 -16.37
N THR A 207 -8.99 7.68 -17.21
CA THR A 207 -9.14 7.09 -18.55
C THR A 207 -9.40 5.60 -18.43
N VAL A 208 -8.60 4.90 -17.62
CA VAL A 208 -8.70 3.46 -17.36
C VAL A 208 -8.76 3.23 -15.88
N LEU A 209 -9.57 2.26 -15.47
CA LEU A 209 -9.67 1.76 -14.10
C LEU A 209 -9.07 0.36 -14.04
N THR A 210 -8.22 0.13 -13.05
CA THR A 210 -7.74 -1.22 -12.75
C THR A 210 -8.07 -1.60 -11.30
N THR A 211 -8.14 -2.89 -11.03
CA THR A 211 -8.26 -3.41 -9.67
C THR A 211 -7.51 -4.73 -9.54
N VAL A 212 -7.32 -5.19 -8.33
CA VAL A 212 -6.30 -6.18 -7.94
C VAL A 212 -6.64 -7.63 -8.26
N SER A 213 -7.80 -7.92 -8.85
CA SER A 213 -8.08 -9.25 -9.42
C SER A 213 -9.28 -9.23 -10.39
N PRO A 214 -9.37 -10.20 -11.34
CA PRO A 214 -10.53 -10.36 -12.19
C PRO A 214 -11.83 -10.68 -11.42
N THR A 215 -11.72 -11.35 -10.29
CA THR A 215 -12.86 -11.62 -9.41
C THR A 215 -13.31 -10.34 -8.72
N TYR A 216 -12.39 -9.61 -8.11
CA TYR A 216 -12.70 -8.37 -7.43
C TYR A 216 -13.29 -7.33 -8.38
N SER A 217 -12.83 -7.24 -9.64
CA SER A 217 -13.46 -6.34 -10.63
C SER A 217 -14.94 -6.62 -10.86
N ARG A 218 -15.40 -7.88 -10.70
CA ARG A 218 -16.81 -8.26 -10.78
C ARG A 218 -17.57 -8.04 -9.47
N GLU A 219 -16.90 -8.23 -8.34
CA GLU A 219 -17.49 -8.06 -7.01
C GLU A 219 -17.77 -6.60 -6.69
N ILE A 220 -16.87 -5.68 -7.01
CA ILE A 220 -17.03 -4.25 -6.77
C ILE A 220 -18.14 -3.60 -7.62
N GLN A 221 -18.64 -4.28 -8.64
CA GLN A 221 -19.79 -3.86 -9.42
C GLN A 221 -21.13 -4.30 -8.79
N LYS A 222 -21.10 -4.93 -7.62
CA LYS A 222 -22.27 -5.47 -6.91
C LYS A 222 -22.23 -5.07 -5.43
N THR A 223 -23.41 -4.99 -4.82
CA THR A 223 -23.55 -4.82 -3.37
C THR A 223 -23.22 -6.16 -2.67
N PRO A 224 -22.48 -6.15 -1.55
CA PRO A 224 -21.93 -4.99 -0.82
C PRO A 224 -20.54 -4.56 -1.30
N GLY A 225 -19.89 -5.30 -2.23
CA GLY A 225 -18.49 -5.11 -2.62
C GLY A 225 -18.15 -3.74 -3.21
N GLY A 226 -19.12 -3.03 -3.78
CA GLY A 226 -18.95 -1.71 -4.37
C GLY A 226 -18.95 -0.54 -3.38
N PHE A 227 -19.34 -0.78 -2.11
CA PHE A 227 -19.39 0.25 -1.06
C PHE A 227 -20.12 1.54 -1.48
N GLY A 228 -21.22 1.40 -2.24
CA GLY A 228 -22.02 2.50 -2.77
C GLY A 228 -21.58 3.03 -4.14
N LEU A 229 -20.45 2.55 -4.68
CA LEU A 229 -19.92 2.95 -6.01
C LEU A 229 -20.28 1.95 -7.12
N GLU A 230 -21.00 0.88 -6.82
CA GLU A 230 -21.30 -0.22 -7.75
C GLU A 230 -22.04 0.23 -9.01
N ALA A 231 -22.94 1.20 -8.91
CA ALA A 231 -23.67 1.72 -10.07
C ALA A 231 -22.73 2.45 -11.03
N LEU A 232 -21.81 3.24 -10.51
CA LEU A 232 -20.79 3.94 -11.30
C LEU A 232 -19.81 2.95 -11.92
N LEU A 233 -19.34 1.97 -11.15
CA LEU A 233 -18.40 0.95 -11.63
C LEU A 233 -19.02 0.09 -12.74
N ARG A 234 -20.33 -0.24 -12.65
CA ARG A 234 -21.05 -0.88 -13.77
C ARG A 234 -21.09 0.00 -15.01
N LYS A 235 -21.34 1.31 -14.85
CA LYS A 235 -21.32 2.26 -15.97
C LYS A 235 -19.95 2.34 -16.64
N ARG A 236 -18.87 2.15 -15.86
CA ARG A 236 -17.46 2.15 -16.32
C ARG A 236 -16.91 0.75 -16.54
N SER A 237 -17.76 -0.27 -16.68
CA SER A 237 -17.31 -1.67 -16.78
C SER A 237 -16.42 -1.97 -17.99
N SER A 238 -16.56 -1.23 -19.10
CA SER A 238 -15.70 -1.34 -20.27
C SER A 238 -14.26 -0.87 -20.01
N ASP A 239 -14.11 0.04 -19.07
CA ASP A 239 -12.82 0.67 -18.73
C ASP A 239 -12.19 0.04 -17.46
N LEU A 240 -12.91 -0.89 -16.80
CA LEU A 240 -12.50 -1.53 -15.56
C LEU A 240 -11.87 -2.90 -15.81
N HIS A 241 -10.60 -3.03 -15.49
CA HIS A 241 -9.82 -4.24 -15.69
C HIS A 241 -9.33 -4.82 -14.36
N GLY A 242 -9.60 -6.11 -14.12
CA GLY A 242 -9.07 -6.86 -12.98
C GLY A 242 -7.73 -7.49 -13.32
N ILE A 243 -6.66 -7.09 -12.65
CA ILE A 243 -5.30 -7.60 -12.86
C ILE A 243 -4.78 -8.12 -11.53
N ILE A 244 -4.41 -9.40 -11.46
CA ILE A 244 -3.85 -10.00 -10.23
C ILE A 244 -2.50 -9.34 -9.93
N ASN A 245 -2.30 -8.95 -8.68
CA ASN A 245 -1.00 -8.45 -8.24
C ASN A 245 0.07 -9.51 -8.43
N GLY A 246 1.21 -9.10 -8.99
CA GLY A 246 2.39 -9.94 -9.08
C GLY A 246 3.15 -10.01 -7.76
N ILE A 247 4.22 -10.77 -7.76
CA ILE A 247 5.16 -10.89 -6.64
C ILE A 247 6.54 -10.50 -7.15
N ASP A 248 7.29 -9.70 -6.39
CA ASP A 248 8.71 -9.51 -6.68
C ASP A 248 9.47 -10.80 -6.35
N THR A 249 9.78 -11.56 -7.39
CA THR A 249 10.47 -12.87 -7.28
C THR A 249 11.95 -12.74 -6.96
N GLN A 250 12.52 -11.55 -6.87
CA GLN A 250 13.87 -11.31 -6.38
C GLN A 250 13.85 -11.13 -4.87
N GLU A 251 12.90 -10.37 -4.35
CA GLU A 251 12.68 -10.15 -2.92
C GLU A 251 12.15 -11.43 -2.24
N TRP A 252 11.05 -11.98 -2.75
CA TRP A 252 10.41 -13.18 -2.20
C TRP A 252 11.02 -14.45 -2.79
N ASN A 253 12.33 -14.65 -2.60
CA ASN A 253 13.07 -15.79 -3.14
C ASN A 253 13.84 -16.53 -2.04
N PRO A 254 13.39 -17.70 -1.58
CA PRO A 254 14.04 -18.41 -0.49
C PRO A 254 15.48 -18.86 -0.79
N ALA A 255 15.89 -18.86 -2.07
CA ALA A 255 17.28 -19.17 -2.45
C ALA A 255 18.26 -18.02 -2.17
N THR A 256 17.77 -16.78 -2.08
CA THR A 256 18.60 -15.58 -1.91
C THR A 256 18.19 -14.70 -0.73
N ASP A 257 17.02 -14.94 -0.16
CA ASP A 257 16.41 -14.11 0.89
C ASP A 257 17.32 -13.96 2.12
N PRO A 258 17.81 -12.75 2.43
CA PRO A 258 18.76 -12.53 3.54
C PRO A 258 18.14 -12.81 4.92
N ALA A 259 16.82 -12.67 5.07
CA ALA A 259 16.10 -12.88 6.34
C ALA A 259 16.04 -14.35 6.75
N LEU A 260 16.23 -15.29 5.81
CA LEU A 260 16.19 -16.71 6.13
C LEU A 260 17.54 -17.20 6.67
N PRO A 261 17.56 -17.98 7.77
CA PRO A 261 18.79 -18.52 8.36
C PRO A 261 19.47 -19.56 7.47
N VAL A 262 18.67 -20.27 6.65
CA VAL A 262 19.15 -21.24 5.67
C VAL A 262 18.41 -21.02 4.38
N LYS A 263 19.13 -20.97 3.27
CA LYS A 263 18.53 -20.83 1.94
C LYS A 263 18.01 -22.17 1.44
N PHE A 264 16.92 -22.13 0.70
CA PHE A 264 16.35 -23.33 0.07
C PHE A 264 15.73 -22.98 -1.28
N SER A 265 15.43 -23.98 -2.08
CA SER A 265 14.75 -23.81 -3.38
C SER A 265 13.74 -24.93 -3.60
N SER A 266 12.95 -24.82 -4.67
CA SER A 266 12.00 -25.87 -5.06
C SER A 266 12.66 -27.22 -5.34
N THR A 267 13.95 -27.24 -5.67
CA THR A 267 14.74 -28.45 -5.90
C THR A 267 15.46 -28.97 -4.65
N GLN A 268 15.51 -28.16 -3.58
CA GLN A 268 16.18 -28.49 -2.30
C GLN A 268 15.30 -28.12 -1.11
N LEU A 269 14.12 -28.76 -1.02
CA LEU A 269 13.14 -28.49 0.04
C LEU A 269 13.55 -29.00 1.42
N SER A 270 14.50 -29.92 1.52
CA SER A 270 14.97 -30.45 2.81
C SER A 270 15.52 -29.38 3.74
N ALA A 271 16.14 -28.32 3.19
CA ALA A 271 16.64 -27.21 3.98
C ALA A 271 15.52 -26.33 4.60
N LYS A 272 14.28 -26.37 4.07
CA LYS A 272 13.12 -25.70 4.66
C LYS A 272 12.82 -26.19 6.08
N ALA A 273 13.08 -27.47 6.39
CA ALA A 273 12.94 -28.01 7.75
C ALA A 273 13.82 -27.27 8.76
N SER A 274 15.04 -26.88 8.36
CA SER A 274 15.94 -26.09 9.21
C SER A 274 15.41 -24.67 9.46
N VAL A 275 14.78 -24.04 8.46
CA VAL A 275 14.13 -22.75 8.62
C VAL A 275 12.97 -22.85 9.60
N LYS A 276 12.14 -23.89 9.48
CA LYS A 276 11.04 -24.19 10.41
C LYS A 276 11.52 -24.35 11.85
N LEU A 277 12.54 -25.19 12.08
CA LEU A 277 13.10 -25.41 13.41
C LEU A 277 13.71 -24.13 14.00
N SER A 278 14.31 -23.28 13.17
CA SER A 278 14.83 -21.98 13.59
C SER A 278 13.69 -21.03 14.00
N LEU A 279 12.62 -20.98 13.21
CA LEU A 279 11.43 -20.17 13.51
C LEU A 279 10.74 -20.64 14.80
N GLN A 280 10.56 -21.94 15.00
CA GLN A 280 10.02 -22.48 16.25
C GLN A 280 10.85 -22.04 17.46
N ASN A 281 12.19 -22.15 17.37
CA ASN A 281 13.09 -21.72 18.43
C ASN A 281 13.02 -20.21 18.70
N GLU A 282 13.03 -19.38 17.65
CA GLU A 282 12.91 -17.93 17.75
C GLU A 282 11.60 -17.51 18.45
N MET A 283 10.52 -18.21 18.14
CA MET A 283 9.19 -17.92 18.66
C MET A 283 8.89 -18.60 20.01
N GLY A 284 9.85 -19.31 20.60
CA GLY A 284 9.69 -20.00 21.90
C GLY A 284 8.81 -21.24 21.84
N LEU A 285 8.57 -21.80 20.65
CA LEU A 285 7.81 -23.04 20.46
C LEU A 285 8.73 -24.26 20.53
N PRO A 286 8.20 -25.45 20.90
CA PRO A 286 8.95 -26.72 20.84
C PRO A 286 9.53 -26.97 19.45
N ARG A 287 10.81 -27.35 19.38
CA ARG A 287 11.51 -27.64 18.12
C ARG A 287 11.18 -29.05 17.62
N VAL A 288 10.17 -29.17 16.81
CA VAL A 288 9.72 -30.45 16.26
C VAL A 288 9.41 -30.30 14.78
N ASP A 289 10.21 -30.91 13.92
CA ASP A 289 10.09 -30.80 12.46
C ASP A 289 8.81 -31.45 11.90
N THR A 290 8.32 -32.50 12.54
CA THR A 290 7.11 -33.22 12.14
C THR A 290 5.81 -32.54 12.58
N THR A 291 5.87 -31.57 13.50
CA THR A 291 4.70 -30.82 13.96
C THR A 291 4.26 -29.82 12.87
N PRO A 292 2.99 -29.85 12.41
CA PRO A 292 2.49 -28.85 11.46
C PRO A 292 2.63 -27.43 12.01
N LEU A 293 3.26 -26.55 11.23
CA LEU A 293 3.45 -25.15 11.56
C LEU A 293 2.60 -24.27 10.64
N PHE A 294 1.65 -23.56 11.23
CA PHE A 294 0.77 -22.61 10.56
C PHE A 294 1.29 -21.20 10.75
N GLY A 295 1.51 -20.47 9.66
CA GLY A 295 1.91 -19.07 9.66
C GLY A 295 0.73 -18.13 9.37
N VAL A 296 0.69 -17.01 10.06
CA VAL A 296 -0.25 -15.91 9.81
C VAL A 296 0.55 -14.61 9.80
N VAL A 297 0.49 -13.87 8.70
CA VAL A 297 1.07 -12.52 8.59
C VAL A 297 0.00 -11.60 8.05
N SER A 298 -0.57 -10.74 8.89
CA SER A 298 -1.67 -9.88 8.47
C SER A 298 -1.86 -8.70 9.43
N ARG A 299 -2.50 -7.63 8.93
CA ARG A 299 -3.07 -6.62 9.82
C ARG A 299 -4.21 -7.26 10.62
N LEU A 300 -4.21 -7.06 11.95
CA LEU A 300 -5.20 -7.60 12.86
C LEU A 300 -6.46 -6.71 12.87
N TYR A 301 -7.20 -6.72 11.76
CA TYR A 301 -8.46 -6.01 11.59
C TYR A 301 -9.58 -6.97 11.20
N TYR A 302 -10.81 -6.60 11.53
CA TYR A 302 -12.02 -7.39 11.25
C TYR A 302 -12.13 -7.81 9.78
N GLN A 303 -11.78 -6.93 8.85
CA GLN A 303 -11.76 -7.20 7.40
C GLN A 303 -10.96 -8.46 7.01
N LYS A 304 -10.01 -8.88 7.84
CA LYS A 304 -9.15 -10.04 7.58
C LYS A 304 -9.73 -11.36 8.13
N GLY A 305 -10.87 -11.33 8.82
CA GLY A 305 -11.52 -12.49 9.37
C GLY A 305 -10.71 -13.22 10.46
N LEU A 306 -9.76 -12.51 11.10
CA LEU A 306 -8.89 -13.11 12.12
C LEU A 306 -9.59 -13.33 13.45
N ASP A 307 -10.72 -12.68 13.68
CA ASP A 307 -11.68 -12.98 14.74
C ASP A 307 -12.19 -14.43 14.64
N LEU A 308 -12.54 -14.89 13.42
CA LEU A 308 -12.97 -16.27 13.17
C LEU A 308 -11.85 -17.26 13.48
N LEU A 309 -10.59 -16.92 13.15
CA LEU A 309 -9.45 -17.76 13.50
C LEU A 309 -9.25 -17.81 15.02
N ALA A 310 -9.32 -16.66 15.69
CA ALA A 310 -9.14 -16.59 17.15
C ALA A 310 -10.22 -17.41 17.89
N ASP A 311 -11.45 -17.39 17.40
CA ASP A 311 -12.57 -18.17 17.97
C ASP A 311 -12.43 -19.68 17.73
N ALA A 312 -11.96 -20.08 16.53
CA ALA A 312 -11.84 -21.48 16.16
C ALA A 312 -10.59 -22.18 16.75
N LEU A 313 -9.55 -21.40 17.03
CA LEU A 313 -8.23 -21.95 17.38
C LEU A 313 -8.22 -22.79 18.66
N PRO A 314 -8.93 -22.43 19.76
CA PRO A 314 -8.98 -23.26 20.97
C PRO A 314 -9.49 -24.67 20.72
N ASP A 315 -10.61 -24.81 20.02
CA ASP A 315 -11.22 -26.12 19.72
C ASP A 315 -10.36 -26.95 18.76
N PHE A 316 -9.69 -26.27 17.81
CA PHE A 316 -8.75 -26.91 16.92
C PHE A 316 -7.54 -27.46 17.69
N LEU A 317 -6.94 -26.71 18.59
CA LEU A 317 -5.77 -27.13 19.37
C LEU A 317 -6.08 -28.25 20.38
N LEU A 318 -7.27 -28.24 20.98
CA LEU A 318 -7.71 -29.34 21.84
C LEU A 318 -7.76 -30.69 21.10
N LYS A 319 -8.08 -30.68 19.81
CA LYS A 319 -8.14 -31.86 18.94
C LYS A 319 -6.80 -32.18 18.28
N ASN A 320 -5.96 -31.16 18.06
CA ASN A 320 -4.70 -31.22 17.31
C ASN A 320 -3.56 -30.61 18.14
N SER A 321 -3.34 -31.16 19.33
CA SER A 321 -2.39 -30.63 20.33
C SER A 321 -0.93 -30.55 19.86
N LYS A 322 -0.59 -31.18 18.73
CA LYS A 322 0.74 -31.15 18.12
C LYS A 322 0.87 -30.09 17.01
N SER A 323 -0.09 -29.19 16.85
CA SER A 323 0.00 -28.11 15.84
C SER A 323 0.59 -26.84 16.44
N HIS A 324 1.41 -26.12 15.66
CA HIS A 324 1.96 -24.82 16.04
C HIS A 324 1.39 -23.72 15.17
N PHE A 325 1.19 -22.54 15.78
CA PHE A 325 0.77 -21.31 15.09
C PHE A 325 1.74 -20.17 15.41
N VAL A 326 2.23 -19.53 14.38
CA VAL A 326 3.02 -18.29 14.49
C VAL A 326 2.24 -17.17 13.83
N ILE A 327 1.89 -16.17 14.63
CA ILE A 327 1.03 -15.06 14.21
C ILE A 327 1.82 -13.76 14.32
N LEU A 328 1.96 -13.06 13.21
CA LEU A 328 2.59 -11.76 13.12
C LEU A 328 1.56 -10.73 12.62
N GLY A 329 1.35 -9.68 13.39
CA GLY A 329 0.51 -8.57 12.94
C GLY A 329 0.20 -7.56 14.03
N SER A 330 -0.18 -6.37 13.60
CA SER A 330 -0.64 -5.28 14.45
C SER A 330 -2.00 -4.77 13.97
N GLY A 331 -2.77 -4.10 14.83
CA GLY A 331 -4.07 -3.59 14.44
C GLY A 331 -5.00 -3.34 15.61
N ASP A 332 -6.25 -3.76 15.48
CA ASP A 332 -7.30 -3.56 16.48
C ASP A 332 -6.92 -4.16 17.84
N SER A 333 -7.10 -3.38 18.90
CA SER A 333 -6.69 -3.75 20.27
C SER A 333 -7.41 -4.98 20.80
N ALA A 334 -8.66 -5.20 20.40
CA ALA A 334 -9.42 -6.38 20.82
C ALA A 334 -8.87 -7.65 20.16
N GLN A 335 -8.54 -7.59 18.86
CA GLN A 335 -7.93 -8.72 18.18
C GLN A 335 -6.50 -9.00 18.66
N VAL A 336 -5.70 -7.96 18.84
CA VAL A 336 -4.37 -8.08 19.46
C VAL A 336 -4.46 -8.78 20.82
N LYS A 337 -5.43 -8.36 21.67
CA LYS A 337 -5.66 -8.98 22.98
C LYS A 337 -6.07 -10.45 22.84
N ALA A 338 -7.01 -10.77 21.95
CA ALA A 338 -7.48 -12.13 21.74
C ALA A 338 -6.32 -13.10 21.39
N PHE A 339 -5.44 -12.72 20.47
CA PHE A 339 -4.28 -13.57 20.13
C PHE A 339 -3.24 -13.65 21.25
N LYS A 340 -3.02 -12.57 22.00
CA LYS A 340 -2.16 -12.61 23.20
C LYS A 340 -2.72 -13.55 24.27
N ASP A 341 -4.02 -13.51 24.53
CA ASP A 341 -4.68 -14.40 25.49
C ASP A 341 -4.57 -15.87 25.02
N LEU A 342 -4.67 -16.14 23.70
CA LEU A 342 -4.44 -17.46 23.13
C LEU A 342 -3.00 -17.94 23.32
N SER A 343 -2.00 -17.11 23.14
CA SER A 343 -0.60 -17.48 23.37
C SER A 343 -0.31 -17.79 24.84
N LEU A 344 -0.98 -17.10 25.77
CA LEU A 344 -0.88 -17.41 27.20
C LEU A 344 -1.58 -18.73 27.56
N ARG A 345 -2.70 -19.03 26.90
CA ARG A 345 -3.48 -20.26 27.14
C ARG A 345 -2.84 -21.50 26.54
N PHE A 346 -2.15 -21.33 25.39
CA PHE A 346 -1.50 -22.42 24.64
C PHE A 346 -0.04 -22.09 24.33
N PRO A 347 0.82 -21.93 25.35
CA PRO A 347 2.18 -21.41 25.16
C PRO A 347 3.10 -22.32 24.33
N GLU A 348 2.83 -23.63 24.29
CA GLU A 348 3.58 -24.58 23.46
C GLU A 348 3.08 -24.68 22.01
N ASN A 349 1.93 -24.01 21.70
CA ASN A 349 1.29 -24.12 20.40
C ASN A 349 1.17 -22.79 19.66
N VAL A 350 1.03 -21.68 20.36
CA VAL A 350 0.71 -20.38 19.78
C VAL A 350 1.74 -19.33 20.18
N ALA A 351 2.41 -18.77 19.21
CA ALA A 351 3.33 -17.65 19.39
C ALA A 351 2.84 -16.43 18.61
N VAL A 352 2.86 -15.24 19.25
CA VAL A 352 2.29 -14.01 18.69
C VAL A 352 3.26 -12.88 18.79
N THR A 353 3.49 -12.17 17.68
CA THR A 353 4.23 -10.93 17.60
C THR A 353 3.29 -9.83 17.11
N THR A 354 3.12 -8.76 17.91
CA THR A 354 2.14 -7.69 17.66
C THR A 354 2.79 -6.37 17.22
N ARG A 355 3.88 -6.46 16.48
CA ARG A 355 4.58 -5.33 15.87
C ARG A 355 4.77 -5.58 14.37
N PHE A 356 5.10 -4.54 13.63
CA PHE A 356 5.59 -4.70 12.26
C PHE A 356 7.02 -5.29 12.31
N ASP A 357 7.25 -6.37 11.58
CA ASP A 357 8.56 -7.04 11.51
C ASP A 357 8.64 -7.79 10.17
N GLU A 358 9.26 -7.16 9.18
CA GLU A 358 9.33 -7.70 7.82
C GLU A 358 10.24 -8.92 7.72
N ASP A 359 11.38 -8.90 8.42
CA ASP A 359 12.28 -10.06 8.46
C ASP A 359 11.61 -11.28 9.09
N LEU A 360 10.81 -11.08 10.15
CA LEU A 360 10.03 -12.16 10.74
C LEU A 360 8.93 -12.64 9.77
N ALA A 361 8.31 -11.77 8.99
CA ALA A 361 7.35 -12.18 7.96
C ALA A 361 8.01 -13.12 6.94
N HIS A 362 9.19 -12.79 6.43
CA HIS A 362 9.96 -13.66 5.54
C HIS A 362 10.27 -15.01 6.19
N ARG A 363 10.68 -15.04 7.46
CA ARG A 363 10.93 -16.29 8.19
C ARG A 363 9.66 -17.13 8.40
N ILE A 364 8.51 -16.46 8.62
CA ILE A 364 7.21 -17.15 8.75
C ILE A 364 6.82 -17.78 7.41
N TYR A 365 6.89 -17.04 6.29
CA TYR A 365 6.61 -17.61 4.96
C TYR A 365 7.57 -18.76 4.64
N GLY A 366 8.86 -18.57 4.91
CA GLY A 366 9.90 -19.58 4.66
C GLY A 366 9.79 -20.82 5.55
N GLY A 367 9.38 -20.66 6.81
CA GLY A 367 9.36 -21.74 7.82
C GLY A 367 8.04 -22.49 7.96
N SER A 368 6.92 -21.88 7.58
CA SER A 368 5.60 -22.50 7.75
C SER A 368 5.34 -23.64 6.77
N ASP A 369 4.63 -24.68 7.23
CA ASP A 369 4.10 -25.74 6.37
C ASP A 369 2.79 -25.31 5.70
N PHE A 370 1.97 -24.54 6.43
CA PHE A 370 0.71 -23.97 5.98
C PHE A 370 0.68 -22.48 6.27
N PHE A 371 0.05 -21.73 5.39
CA PHE A 371 -0.19 -20.32 5.58
C PHE A 371 -1.69 -20.04 5.62
N VAL A 372 -2.16 -19.33 6.64
CA VAL A 372 -3.58 -19.02 6.85
C VAL A 372 -3.84 -17.57 6.41
N MET A 373 -4.80 -17.43 5.51
CA MET A 373 -5.24 -16.12 4.97
C MET A 373 -6.74 -15.96 5.09
#